data_4afebc44c5178892aa5c9f9212117462
#
_entry.id   4afebc44c5178892aa5c9f9212117462
#
_cell.length_a   1.000
_cell.length_b   1.000
_cell.length_c   1.000
_cell.angle_alpha   90.00
_cell.angle_beta   90.00
_cell.angle_gamma   90.00
#
_symmetry.space_group_name_H-M   'P 1'
#
loop_
_entity.id
_entity.type
_entity.pdbx_description
1 polymer ?
#
loop_
_entity_poly.entity_id
_entity_poly.type
_entity_poly.pdbx_seq_one_letter_code
_entity_poly.pdbx_strand_id
1 'polypeptide(L)'
;MNIHEYQAAQLFRDAGVQNQNGAVALSAEEFDTALASLPDAQIVVKSQIHAGGRGKGTFDDGFQGGVHLAKSKEEAKELAGKMIGNVLVTKQTGEEGREVGAIYFTEAADIEKEYYLAILMDRGTSQPAVIASTEGGVDIEAVAEETPEKIIKAFIDPALGIRPHQARQIAFGLGFRGDLLKQAVKLIGNLYKLFWEKDCSQVEINP
;
A
#
# COMPACT_ATOMS: atom_id res chain seq x y z
N MET A 1 -0.65 0.49 16.37
CA MET A 1 -1.31 -0.79 15.98
C MET A 1 -1.11 -0.95 14.47
N ASN A 2 -0.55 -2.07 14.03
CA ASN A 2 -0.44 -2.37 12.61
C ASN A 2 -1.79 -2.92 12.12
N ILE A 3 -2.18 -2.51 10.92
CA ILE A 3 -3.40 -2.99 10.24
C ILE A 3 -3.01 -3.67 8.94
N HIS A 4 -3.87 -4.55 8.44
CA HIS A 4 -3.70 -5.18 7.14
C HIS A 4 -4.06 -4.23 6.00
N GLU A 5 -3.55 -4.52 4.80
CA GLU A 5 -3.80 -3.73 3.59
C GLU A 5 -5.30 -3.54 3.29
N TYR A 6 -6.12 -4.59 3.43
CA TYR A 6 -7.57 -4.48 3.20
C TYR A 6 -8.26 -3.53 4.19
N GLN A 7 -7.76 -3.45 5.44
CA GLN A 7 -8.26 -2.52 6.45
C GLN A 7 -7.83 -1.09 6.12
N ALA A 8 -6.57 -0.90 5.70
CA ALA A 8 -6.08 0.38 5.21
C ALA A 8 -6.85 0.85 3.97
N ALA A 9 -7.15 -0.04 3.03
CA ALA A 9 -7.94 0.25 1.84
C ALA A 9 -9.35 0.78 2.18
N GLN A 10 -9.99 0.24 3.24
CA GLN A 10 -11.27 0.76 3.71
C GLN A 10 -11.12 2.18 4.30
N LEU A 11 -10.11 2.40 5.14
CA LEU A 11 -9.83 3.73 5.71
C LEU A 11 -9.53 4.77 4.62
N PHE A 12 -8.83 4.38 3.55
CA PHE A 12 -8.57 5.24 2.40
C PHE A 12 -9.86 5.64 1.70
N ARG A 13 -10.76 4.68 1.42
CA ARG A 13 -12.07 4.98 0.83
C ARG A 13 -12.87 5.95 1.70
N ASP A 14 -12.93 5.71 3.00
CA ASP A 14 -13.65 6.57 3.96
C ASP A 14 -13.07 8.00 4.00
N ALA A 15 -11.77 8.14 3.77
CA ALA A 15 -11.07 9.43 3.68
C ALA A 15 -11.14 10.07 2.29
N GLY A 16 -11.81 9.44 1.31
CA GLY A 16 -11.90 9.93 -0.07
C GLY A 16 -10.60 9.78 -0.87
N VAL A 17 -9.73 8.86 -0.48
CA VAL A 17 -8.57 8.40 -1.26
C VAL A 17 -9.02 7.23 -2.11
N GLN A 18 -8.91 7.40 -3.44
CA GLN A 18 -9.26 6.35 -4.38
C GLN A 18 -8.25 5.21 -4.31
N ASN A 19 -8.74 3.98 -4.34
CA ASN A 19 -7.97 2.76 -4.47
C ASN A 19 -8.77 1.72 -5.29
N GLN A 20 -8.11 0.63 -5.69
CA GLN A 20 -8.74 -0.44 -6.44
C GLN A 20 -9.88 -1.06 -5.62
N ASN A 21 -10.92 -1.55 -6.33
CA ASN A 21 -11.92 -2.38 -5.71
C ASN A 21 -11.26 -3.67 -5.21
N GLY A 22 -11.68 -4.12 -4.04
CA GLY A 22 -11.12 -5.31 -3.46
C GLY A 22 -12.03 -5.93 -2.44
N ALA A 23 -11.87 -7.24 -2.24
CA ALA A 23 -12.60 -8.03 -1.27
C ALA A 23 -11.63 -8.90 -0.46
N VAL A 24 -11.88 -9.03 0.83
CA VAL A 24 -11.11 -9.88 1.73
C VAL A 24 -11.83 -11.20 1.96
N ALA A 25 -11.07 -12.27 2.08
CA ALA A 25 -11.51 -13.56 2.57
C ALA A 25 -10.65 -13.97 3.78
N LEU A 26 -11.27 -14.34 4.87
CA LEU A 26 -10.63 -14.76 6.11
C LEU A 26 -10.48 -16.28 6.20
N SER A 27 -11.12 -17.00 5.28
CA SER A 27 -11.02 -18.45 5.16
C SER A 27 -11.23 -18.88 3.71
N ALA A 28 -10.92 -20.13 3.39
CA ALA A 28 -11.11 -20.66 2.03
C ALA A 28 -12.58 -20.74 1.60
N GLU A 29 -13.49 -20.90 2.55
CA GLU A 29 -14.94 -20.94 2.31
C GLU A 29 -15.49 -19.59 1.82
N GLU A 30 -14.78 -18.49 2.11
CA GLU A 30 -15.20 -17.14 1.73
C GLU A 30 -14.70 -16.73 0.33
N PHE A 31 -13.83 -17.52 -0.33
CA PHE A 31 -13.22 -17.14 -1.61
C PHE A 31 -14.26 -16.87 -2.70
N ASP A 32 -15.24 -17.74 -2.85
CA ASP A 32 -16.27 -17.59 -3.87
C ASP A 32 -17.10 -16.32 -3.66
N THR A 33 -17.44 -16.02 -2.40
CA THR A 33 -18.18 -14.81 -2.05
C THR A 33 -17.37 -13.55 -2.30
N ALA A 34 -16.08 -13.55 -1.91
CA ALA A 34 -15.18 -12.42 -2.12
C ALA A 34 -14.96 -12.16 -3.63
N LEU A 35 -14.68 -13.21 -4.40
CA LEU A 35 -14.46 -13.13 -5.84
C LEU A 35 -15.72 -12.76 -6.63
N ALA A 36 -16.91 -13.16 -6.16
CA ALA A 36 -18.17 -12.79 -6.80
C ALA A 36 -18.44 -11.27 -6.76
N SER A 37 -17.89 -10.57 -5.77
CA SER A 37 -18.02 -9.11 -5.65
C SER A 37 -17.14 -8.32 -6.60
N LEU A 38 -16.17 -8.96 -7.26
CA LEU A 38 -15.22 -8.35 -8.19
C LEU A 38 -15.66 -8.60 -9.65
N PRO A 39 -15.31 -7.70 -10.59
CA PRO A 39 -15.59 -7.89 -12.01
C PRO A 39 -14.82 -9.09 -12.59
N ASP A 40 -15.25 -9.56 -13.76
CA ASP A 40 -14.53 -10.57 -14.53
C ASP A 40 -13.33 -9.94 -15.28
N ALA A 41 -12.25 -9.74 -14.53
CA ALA A 41 -11.01 -9.13 -14.99
C ALA A 41 -9.82 -9.83 -14.32
N GLN A 42 -8.62 -9.40 -14.64
CA GLN A 42 -7.43 -9.85 -13.91
C GLN A 42 -7.51 -9.42 -12.43
N ILE A 43 -7.12 -10.32 -11.55
CA ILE A 43 -7.21 -10.15 -10.10
C ILE A 43 -5.83 -10.29 -9.49
N VAL A 44 -5.46 -9.35 -8.63
CA VAL A 44 -4.27 -9.49 -7.78
C VAL A 44 -4.66 -10.18 -6.48
N VAL A 45 -4.03 -11.31 -6.20
CA VAL A 45 -4.23 -12.13 -5.00
C VAL A 45 -3.12 -11.80 -4.01
N LYS A 46 -3.46 -11.25 -2.85
CA LYS A 46 -2.48 -10.72 -1.89
C LYS A 46 -2.65 -11.38 -0.53
N SER A 47 -1.64 -12.14 -0.10
CA SER A 47 -1.57 -12.62 1.28
C SER A 47 -1.53 -11.45 2.27
N GLN A 48 -2.21 -11.57 3.39
CA GLN A 48 -2.27 -10.51 4.40
C GLN A 48 -1.48 -10.94 5.64
N ILE A 49 -0.32 -10.32 5.83
CA ILE A 49 0.53 -10.41 7.02
C ILE A 49 1.00 -9.01 7.40
N HIS A 50 1.38 -8.80 8.66
CA HIS A 50 1.95 -7.53 9.13
C HIS A 50 3.44 -7.42 8.81
N ALA A 51 3.79 -7.59 7.53
CA ALA A 51 5.16 -7.41 7.01
C ALA A 51 5.14 -7.02 5.54
N GLY A 52 6.17 -6.28 5.12
CA GLY A 52 6.44 -5.98 3.73
C GLY A 52 7.21 -7.10 3.02
N GLY A 53 7.48 -6.88 1.71
CA GLY A 53 8.24 -7.83 0.90
C GLY A 53 7.51 -9.11 0.54
N ARG A 54 6.19 -9.16 0.70
CA ARG A 54 5.34 -10.34 0.44
C ARG A 54 5.52 -10.93 -0.96
N GLY A 55 5.63 -10.07 -1.99
CA GLY A 55 5.81 -10.52 -3.38
C GLY A 55 7.09 -11.32 -3.62
N LYS A 56 8.13 -11.10 -2.81
CA LYS A 56 9.42 -11.82 -2.88
C LYS A 56 9.58 -12.88 -1.77
N GLY A 57 8.55 -13.09 -0.96
CA GLY A 57 8.57 -14.07 0.13
C GLY A 57 8.46 -15.51 -0.37
N THR A 58 8.71 -16.45 0.52
CA THR A 58 8.58 -17.89 0.25
C THR A 58 7.75 -18.51 1.35
N PHE A 59 6.81 -19.36 0.99
CA PHE A 59 6.03 -20.14 1.95
C PHE A 59 6.82 -21.35 2.45
N ASP A 60 6.45 -21.86 3.59
CA ASP A 60 7.10 -23.02 4.23
C ASP A 60 6.97 -24.30 3.41
N ASP A 61 5.97 -24.43 2.54
CA ASP A 61 5.81 -25.51 1.56
C ASP A 61 6.64 -25.32 0.27
N GLY A 62 7.38 -24.19 0.15
CA GLY A 62 8.20 -23.83 -1.02
C GLY A 62 7.47 -23.02 -2.08
N PHE A 63 6.18 -22.71 -1.91
CA PHE A 63 5.45 -21.83 -2.84
C PHE A 63 6.06 -20.41 -2.79
N GLN A 64 6.28 -19.82 -3.97
CA GLN A 64 6.99 -18.55 -4.10
C GLN A 64 6.02 -17.40 -4.29
N GLY A 65 6.22 -16.33 -3.51
CA GLY A 65 5.46 -15.08 -3.62
C GLY A 65 4.13 -15.09 -2.87
N GLY A 66 3.89 -14.05 -2.08
CA GLY A 66 2.60 -13.80 -1.40
C GLY A 66 1.72 -12.78 -2.15
N VAL A 67 2.09 -12.40 -3.40
CA VAL A 67 1.31 -11.52 -4.28
C VAL A 67 1.38 -12.07 -5.69
N HIS A 68 0.22 -12.38 -6.27
CA HIS A 68 0.12 -12.98 -7.60
C HIS A 68 -0.95 -12.29 -8.45
N LEU A 69 -0.69 -12.22 -9.77
CA LEU A 69 -1.67 -11.80 -10.75
C LEU A 69 -2.35 -13.04 -11.32
N ALA A 70 -3.65 -13.16 -11.12
CA ALA A 70 -4.51 -14.21 -11.69
C ALA A 70 -5.27 -13.69 -12.90
N LYS A 71 -5.40 -14.53 -13.92
CA LYS A 71 -6.10 -14.21 -15.18
C LYS A 71 -7.61 -14.47 -15.09
N SER A 72 -8.03 -15.26 -14.10
CA SER A 72 -9.44 -15.60 -13.87
C SER A 72 -9.71 -15.74 -12.37
N LYS A 73 -11.00 -15.79 -11.99
CA LYS A 73 -11.43 -16.03 -10.61
C LYS A 73 -11.05 -17.43 -10.12
N GLU A 74 -11.06 -18.44 -11.03
CA GLU A 74 -10.66 -19.81 -10.73
C GLU A 74 -9.17 -19.87 -10.38
N GLU A 75 -8.31 -19.24 -11.19
CA GLU A 75 -6.88 -19.15 -10.91
C GLU A 75 -6.61 -18.36 -9.60
N ALA A 76 -7.36 -17.28 -9.36
CA ALA A 76 -7.26 -16.52 -8.11
C ALA A 76 -7.60 -17.38 -6.90
N LYS A 77 -8.62 -18.23 -6.98
CA LYS A 77 -9.02 -19.17 -5.92
C LYS A 77 -7.94 -20.24 -5.68
N GLU A 78 -7.35 -20.80 -6.74
CA GLU A 78 -6.25 -21.77 -6.63
C GLU A 78 -5.02 -21.17 -5.94
N LEU A 79 -4.61 -19.96 -6.35
CA LEU A 79 -3.49 -19.25 -5.76
C LEU A 79 -3.75 -18.93 -4.29
N ALA A 80 -4.95 -18.42 -3.97
CA ALA A 80 -5.36 -18.13 -2.59
C ALA A 80 -5.31 -19.38 -1.70
N GLY A 81 -5.75 -20.53 -2.23
CA GLY A 81 -5.71 -21.81 -1.52
C GLY A 81 -4.30 -22.30 -1.15
N LYS A 82 -3.28 -21.89 -1.93
CA LYS A 82 -1.87 -22.17 -1.63
C LYS A 82 -1.27 -21.24 -0.57
N MET A 83 -1.95 -20.13 -0.28
CA MET A 83 -1.42 -19.09 0.62
C MET A 83 -2.10 -19.06 1.98
N ILE A 84 -3.43 -19.23 2.03
CA ILE A 84 -4.18 -19.14 3.29
C ILE A 84 -3.77 -20.25 4.27
N GLY A 85 -3.54 -19.89 5.53
CA GLY A 85 -3.14 -20.82 6.57
C GLY A 85 -1.67 -21.27 6.54
N ASN A 86 -0.92 -20.95 5.46
CA ASN A 86 0.50 -21.27 5.34
C ASN A 86 1.38 -20.11 5.86
N VAL A 87 2.61 -20.43 6.23
CA VAL A 87 3.56 -19.44 6.78
C VAL A 87 4.37 -18.82 5.66
N LEU A 88 4.27 -17.49 5.52
CA LEU A 88 5.03 -16.70 4.56
C LEU A 88 6.27 -16.10 5.23
N VAL A 89 7.45 -16.45 4.73
CA VAL A 89 8.74 -15.92 5.13
C VAL A 89 9.14 -14.77 4.19
N THR A 90 9.44 -13.61 4.77
CA THR A 90 9.94 -12.43 4.04
C THR A 90 11.19 -11.87 4.74
N LYS A 91 11.91 -10.96 4.10
CA LYS A 91 13.04 -10.25 4.72
C LYS A 91 12.64 -9.58 6.05
N GLN A 92 11.38 -9.10 6.17
CA GLN A 92 10.91 -8.38 7.36
C GLN A 92 10.37 -9.30 8.46
N THR A 93 9.89 -10.51 8.12
CA THR A 93 9.41 -11.48 9.13
C THR A 93 10.55 -12.24 9.81
N GLY A 94 11.73 -12.28 9.20
CA GLY A 94 12.77 -13.20 9.58
C GLY A 94 12.41 -14.65 9.23
N GLU A 95 13.23 -15.60 9.68
CA GLU A 95 13.09 -17.05 9.38
C GLU A 95 11.80 -17.67 9.95
N GLU A 96 11.25 -17.09 11.01
CA GLU A 96 10.00 -17.59 11.63
C GLU A 96 8.78 -17.40 10.73
N GLY A 97 8.83 -16.44 9.80
CA GLY A 97 7.70 -16.12 8.94
C GLY A 97 6.48 -15.59 9.69
N ARG A 98 5.35 -15.50 8.97
CA ARG A 98 4.03 -15.18 9.53
C ARG A 98 2.97 -15.99 8.82
N GLU A 99 2.05 -16.59 9.58
CA GLU A 99 0.88 -17.27 9.04
C GLU A 99 -0.03 -16.28 8.31
N VAL A 100 -0.51 -16.68 7.15
CA VAL A 100 -1.44 -15.90 6.33
C VAL A 100 -2.87 -16.15 6.79
N GLY A 101 -3.39 -15.26 7.62
CA GLY A 101 -4.74 -15.36 8.17
C GLY A 101 -5.84 -14.75 7.28
N ALA A 102 -5.48 -14.10 6.17
CA ALA A 102 -6.44 -13.52 5.23
C ALA A 102 -5.84 -13.37 3.84
N ILE A 103 -6.70 -13.41 2.83
CA ILE A 103 -6.37 -13.09 1.43
C ILE A 103 -7.14 -11.85 1.02
N TYR A 104 -6.46 -10.89 0.41
CA TYR A 104 -7.07 -9.72 -0.19
C TYR A 104 -7.01 -9.83 -1.71
N PHE A 105 -8.19 -9.89 -2.34
CA PHE A 105 -8.34 -9.89 -3.79
C PHE A 105 -8.58 -8.45 -4.23
N THR A 106 -7.86 -7.97 -5.24
CA THR A 106 -8.09 -6.64 -5.82
C THR A 106 -8.15 -6.72 -7.33
N GLU A 107 -8.89 -5.81 -7.96
CA GLU A 107 -8.78 -5.59 -9.39
C GLU A 107 -7.33 -5.26 -9.74
N ALA A 108 -6.82 -5.84 -10.84
CA ALA A 108 -5.55 -5.43 -11.39
C ALA A 108 -5.67 -4.04 -12.02
N ALA A 109 -4.69 -3.20 -11.79
CA ALA A 109 -4.57 -1.91 -12.47
C ALA A 109 -3.54 -2.02 -13.61
N ASP A 110 -3.79 -1.30 -14.70
CA ASP A 110 -2.79 -1.05 -15.72
C ASP A 110 -1.87 0.07 -15.23
N ILE A 111 -0.67 -0.31 -14.79
CA ILE A 111 0.26 0.59 -14.11
C ILE A 111 1.15 1.27 -15.16
N GLU A 112 0.98 2.58 -15.36
CA GLU A 112 1.86 3.37 -16.20
C GLU A 112 3.15 3.78 -15.45
N LYS A 113 3.01 4.19 -14.18
CA LYS A 113 4.13 4.60 -13.34
C LYS A 113 3.81 4.45 -11.86
N GLU A 114 4.79 4.00 -11.12
CA GLU A 114 4.74 3.85 -9.67
C GLU A 114 5.42 5.03 -8.98
N TYR A 115 4.85 5.46 -7.86
CA TYR A 115 5.38 6.52 -6.99
C TYR A 115 5.37 6.03 -5.55
N TYR A 116 6.24 6.61 -4.75
CA TYR A 116 6.21 6.40 -3.31
C TYR A 116 5.67 7.63 -2.60
N LEU A 117 4.81 7.45 -1.60
CA LEU A 117 4.39 8.51 -0.69
C LEU A 117 4.09 7.94 0.70
N ALA A 118 4.72 8.51 1.71
CA ALA A 118 4.43 8.22 3.11
C ALA A 118 4.25 9.50 3.92
N ILE A 119 3.46 9.40 4.99
CA ILE A 119 3.33 10.42 6.03
C ILE A 119 3.66 9.74 7.35
N LEU A 120 4.61 10.31 8.08
CA LEU A 120 5.09 9.74 9.34
C LEU A 120 5.47 10.86 10.33
N MET A 121 5.60 10.49 11.61
CA MET A 121 6.16 11.39 12.62
C MET A 121 7.68 11.37 12.55
N ASP A 122 8.28 12.50 12.18
CA ASP A 122 9.72 12.69 12.24
C ASP A 122 10.13 12.99 13.69
N ARG A 123 10.91 12.08 14.28
CA ARG A 123 11.32 12.18 15.68
C ARG A 123 12.36 13.27 15.91
N GLY A 124 13.14 13.63 14.89
CA GLY A 124 14.19 14.66 15.00
C GLY A 124 13.60 16.05 15.12
N THR A 125 12.52 16.32 14.39
CA THR A 125 11.83 17.62 14.41
C THR A 125 10.56 17.63 15.24
N SER A 126 10.09 16.47 15.70
CA SER A 126 8.79 16.27 16.39
C SER A 126 7.61 16.79 15.56
N GLN A 127 7.68 16.65 14.24
CA GLN A 127 6.66 17.10 13.30
C GLN A 127 6.24 15.98 12.37
N PRO A 128 5.00 15.98 11.85
CA PRO A 128 4.63 15.17 10.71
C PRO A 128 5.50 15.52 9.50
N ALA A 129 5.97 14.51 8.79
CA ALA A 129 6.71 14.68 7.55
C ALA A 129 6.05 13.88 6.43
N VAL A 130 5.94 14.50 5.26
CA VAL A 130 5.59 13.81 4.01
C VAL A 130 6.89 13.45 3.31
N ILE A 131 7.06 12.17 3.00
CA ILE A 131 8.16 11.63 2.20
C ILE A 131 7.56 11.15 0.89
N ALA A 132 8.12 11.59 -0.22
CA ALA A 132 7.64 11.18 -1.54
C ALA A 132 8.81 10.98 -2.51
N SER A 133 8.63 10.08 -3.49
CA SER A 133 9.61 9.82 -4.52
C SER A 133 8.95 9.42 -5.84
N THR A 134 9.62 9.71 -6.95
CA THR A 134 9.28 9.19 -8.27
C THR A 134 9.69 7.74 -8.46
N GLU A 135 10.45 7.19 -7.53
CA GLU A 135 10.90 5.80 -7.48
C GLU A 135 9.94 5.00 -6.60
N GLY A 136 8.86 4.48 -7.21
CA GLY A 136 7.92 3.57 -6.56
C GLY A 136 8.31 2.10 -6.78
N GLY A 137 7.69 1.18 -6.04
CA GLY A 137 7.90 -0.26 -6.20
C GLY A 137 9.28 -0.78 -5.78
N VAL A 138 10.12 0.06 -5.18
CA VAL A 138 11.48 -0.27 -4.73
C VAL A 138 11.66 -0.04 -3.23
N ASP A 139 12.82 -0.46 -2.71
CA ASP A 139 13.22 -0.21 -1.32
C ASP A 139 13.56 1.29 -1.18
N ILE A 140 12.71 2.05 -0.51
CA ILE A 140 12.85 3.50 -0.40
C ILE A 140 14.04 3.91 0.47
N GLU A 141 14.45 3.05 1.42
CA GLU A 141 15.63 3.26 2.24
C GLU A 141 16.89 3.24 1.36
N ALA A 142 16.97 2.29 0.41
CA ALA A 142 18.07 2.25 -0.56
C ALA A 142 18.07 3.49 -1.46
N VAL A 143 16.91 3.96 -1.92
CA VAL A 143 16.81 5.21 -2.70
C VAL A 143 17.29 6.40 -1.88
N ALA A 144 16.96 6.47 -0.60
CA ALA A 144 17.39 7.56 0.29
C ALA A 144 18.90 7.57 0.54
N GLU A 145 19.55 6.40 0.54
CA GLU A 145 20.98 6.28 0.72
C GLU A 145 21.77 6.55 -0.58
N GLU A 146 21.31 5.98 -1.70
CA GLU A 146 22.03 6.04 -2.98
C GLU A 146 21.74 7.30 -3.80
N THR A 147 20.50 7.79 -3.75
CA THR A 147 20.01 8.93 -4.55
C THR A 147 19.08 9.84 -3.74
N PRO A 148 19.60 10.47 -2.64
CA PRO A 148 18.80 11.29 -1.74
C PRO A 148 18.09 12.48 -2.42
N GLU A 149 18.59 12.94 -3.56
CA GLU A 149 17.96 14.01 -4.37
C GLU A 149 16.63 13.58 -5.00
N LYS A 150 16.33 12.28 -5.07
CA LYS A 150 15.05 11.74 -5.52
C LYS A 150 13.98 11.71 -4.41
N ILE A 151 14.39 11.99 -3.18
CA ILE A 151 13.48 12.03 -2.03
C ILE A 151 12.98 13.45 -1.81
N ILE A 152 11.70 13.63 -1.93
CA ILE A 152 11.00 14.88 -1.57
C ILE A 152 10.58 14.75 -0.12
N LYS A 153 11.05 15.67 0.72
CA LYS A 153 10.68 15.72 2.14
C LYS A 153 10.04 17.06 2.47
N ALA A 154 8.86 17.03 3.08
CA ALA A 154 8.14 18.22 3.54
C ALA A 154 7.69 18.05 4.98
N PHE A 155 8.15 18.93 5.87
CA PHE A 155 7.69 18.99 7.26
C PHE A 155 6.40 19.80 7.37
N ILE A 156 5.48 19.32 8.18
CA ILE A 156 4.16 19.94 8.36
C ILE A 156 4.05 20.44 9.79
N ASP A 157 3.77 21.72 9.95
CA ASP A 157 3.48 22.30 11.27
C ASP A 157 2.18 21.67 11.81
N PRO A 158 2.22 20.98 12.97
CA PRO A 158 1.05 20.28 13.50
C PRO A 158 -0.10 21.24 13.88
N ALA A 159 0.20 22.51 14.19
CA ALA A 159 -0.83 23.50 14.51
C ALA A 159 -1.58 24.00 13.28
N LEU A 160 -0.94 23.97 12.10
CA LEU A 160 -1.49 24.46 10.84
C LEU A 160 -2.01 23.36 9.93
N GLY A 161 -1.50 22.14 10.09
CA GLY A 161 -1.73 21.02 9.17
C GLY A 161 -1.13 21.28 7.79
N ILE A 162 -1.32 20.31 6.87
CA ILE A 162 -0.82 20.48 5.51
C ILE A 162 -1.54 21.61 4.77
N ARG A 163 -0.76 22.52 4.21
CA ARG A 163 -1.31 23.64 3.46
C ARG A 163 -1.35 23.31 1.96
N PRO A 164 -2.33 23.87 1.20
CA PRO A 164 -2.46 23.57 -0.22
C PRO A 164 -1.21 23.83 -1.06
N HIS A 165 -0.37 24.81 -0.68
CA HIS A 165 0.89 25.07 -1.39
C HIS A 165 1.92 23.96 -1.16
N GLN A 166 1.99 23.37 0.06
CA GLN A 166 2.89 22.27 0.36
C GLN A 166 2.49 21.01 -0.43
N ALA A 167 1.21 20.66 -0.44
CA ALA A 167 0.70 19.57 -1.27
C ALA A 167 0.99 19.77 -2.77
N ARG A 168 0.87 21.02 -3.27
CA ARG A 168 1.25 21.35 -4.65
C ARG A 168 2.76 21.20 -4.89
N GLN A 169 3.60 21.63 -3.98
CA GLN A 169 5.06 21.48 -4.11
C GLN A 169 5.46 20.01 -4.20
N ILE A 170 4.90 19.16 -3.33
CA ILE A 170 5.14 17.71 -3.36
C ILE A 170 4.68 17.13 -4.71
N ALA A 171 3.44 17.42 -5.13
CA ALA A 171 2.89 16.92 -6.38
C ALA A 171 3.67 17.42 -7.61
N PHE A 172 4.14 18.68 -7.61
CA PHE A 172 5.03 19.18 -8.67
C PHE A 172 6.40 18.48 -8.67
N GLY A 173 6.96 18.22 -7.50
CA GLY A 173 8.20 17.48 -7.34
C GLY A 173 8.13 16.06 -7.89
N LEU A 174 6.98 15.40 -7.70
CA LEU A 174 6.67 14.08 -8.29
C LEU A 174 6.41 14.13 -9.80
N GLY A 175 6.39 15.33 -10.41
CA GLY A 175 6.22 15.50 -11.86
C GLY A 175 4.78 15.66 -12.32
N PHE A 176 3.78 15.66 -11.43
CA PHE A 176 2.38 15.83 -11.82
C PHE A 176 2.11 17.21 -12.41
N ARG A 177 1.26 17.27 -13.44
CA ARG A 177 0.84 18.49 -14.15
C ARG A 177 -0.65 18.41 -14.49
N GLY A 178 -1.25 19.57 -14.83
CA GLY A 178 -2.64 19.63 -15.30
C GLY A 178 -3.63 19.05 -14.29
N ASP A 179 -4.52 18.17 -14.75
CA ASP A 179 -5.56 17.56 -13.90
C ASP A 179 -5.00 16.51 -12.94
N LEU A 180 -3.93 15.80 -13.31
CA LEU A 180 -3.23 14.88 -12.40
C LEU A 180 -2.65 15.62 -11.19
N LEU A 181 -2.16 16.86 -11.38
CA LEU A 181 -1.70 17.69 -10.27
C LEU A 181 -2.83 17.96 -9.27
N LYS A 182 -4.03 18.30 -9.74
CA LYS A 182 -5.19 18.56 -8.88
C LYS A 182 -5.59 17.30 -8.08
N GLN A 183 -5.57 16.15 -8.74
CA GLN A 183 -5.85 14.85 -8.12
C GLN A 183 -4.81 14.50 -7.06
N ALA A 184 -3.51 14.65 -7.37
CA ALA A 184 -2.42 14.39 -6.43
C ALA A 184 -2.48 15.31 -5.20
N VAL A 185 -2.76 16.60 -5.40
CA VAL A 185 -2.94 17.57 -4.30
C VAL A 185 -4.11 17.18 -3.38
N LYS A 186 -5.24 16.75 -3.95
CA LYS A 186 -6.38 16.26 -3.19
C LYS A 186 -6.04 14.98 -2.42
N LEU A 187 -5.37 14.04 -3.08
CA LEU A 187 -4.92 12.77 -2.48
C LEU A 187 -4.01 13.03 -1.29
N ILE A 188 -2.97 13.85 -1.45
CA ILE A 188 -2.02 14.20 -0.37
C ILE A 188 -2.75 14.84 0.81
N GLY A 189 -3.68 15.76 0.54
CA GLY A 189 -4.49 16.40 1.57
C GLY A 189 -5.37 15.42 2.34
N ASN A 190 -6.03 14.50 1.63
CA ASN A 190 -6.88 13.46 2.24
C ASN A 190 -6.07 12.46 3.07
N LEU A 191 -4.88 12.07 2.60
CA LEU A 191 -3.97 11.19 3.36
C LEU A 191 -3.48 11.85 4.63
N TYR A 192 -3.12 13.14 4.58
CA TYR A 192 -2.72 13.87 5.78
C TYR A 192 -3.88 13.97 6.77
N LYS A 193 -5.10 14.24 6.29
CA LYS A 193 -6.29 14.27 7.12
C LYS A 193 -6.53 12.93 7.80
N LEU A 194 -6.44 11.82 7.05
CA LEU A 194 -6.53 10.46 7.59
C LEU A 194 -5.45 10.21 8.66
N PHE A 195 -4.18 10.53 8.35
CA PHE A 195 -3.06 10.40 9.27
C PHE A 195 -3.35 11.10 10.59
N TRP A 196 -3.83 12.33 10.54
CA TRP A 196 -4.11 13.14 11.72
C TRP A 196 -5.35 12.67 12.49
N GLU A 197 -6.47 12.45 11.82
CA GLU A 197 -7.75 12.09 12.45
C GLU A 197 -7.75 10.67 13.05
N LYS A 198 -6.93 9.77 12.52
CA LYS A 198 -6.81 8.39 13.01
C LYS A 198 -5.60 8.17 13.92
N ASP A 199 -4.92 9.25 14.30
CA ASP A 199 -3.72 9.19 15.17
C ASP A 199 -2.70 8.16 14.66
N CYS A 200 -2.44 8.21 13.34
CA CYS A 200 -1.52 7.28 12.70
C CYS A 200 -0.06 7.63 13.07
N SER A 201 0.75 6.63 13.33
CA SER A 201 2.21 6.80 13.40
C SER A 201 2.85 6.85 12.02
N GLN A 202 2.22 6.18 11.05
CA GLN A 202 2.63 6.16 9.64
C GLN A 202 1.43 5.81 8.76
N VAL A 203 1.36 6.47 7.62
CA VAL A 203 0.51 6.11 6.47
C VAL A 203 1.43 6.03 5.26
N GLU A 204 1.37 4.93 4.53
CA GLU A 204 2.21 4.68 3.36
C GLU A 204 1.35 4.19 2.20
N ILE A 205 1.62 4.71 1.03
CA ILE A 205 1.10 4.22 -0.24
C ILE A 205 2.30 3.81 -1.08
N ASN A 206 2.34 2.54 -1.45
CA ASN A 206 3.37 1.97 -2.31
C ASN A 206 2.75 0.87 -3.14
N PRO A 207 2.88 0.97 -4.38
CA PRO A 207 2.09 1.66 -5.41
C PRO A 207 0.72 1.09 -5.50
#